data_c3b81bdf1f6fa2500c94b421c3ab1ea3
#
_entry.id   c3b81bdf1f6fa2500c94b421c3ab1ea3
#
_cell.length_a   1.000
_cell.length_b   1.000
_cell.length_c   1.000
_cell.angle_alpha   90.00
_cell.angle_beta   90.00
_cell.angle_gamma   90.00
#
_symmetry.space_group_name_H-M   'P 1'
#
loop_
_entity.id
_entity.type
_entity.pdbx_description
1 polymer ?
#
loop_
_entity_poly.entity_id
_entity_poly.type
_entity_poly.pdbx_seq_one_letter_code
_entity_poly.pdbx_strand_id
1 'polypeptide(L)'
;SRAFTAYGAGRSDIFQVSYGYGLFTGGLGAHAGAENIGASGIPMSSGNTEKQITLMHDFGSTVLCCTPSYALYLADAINDSGFPREEFKLKAGAFGAEPWTESMRKDIETKLGIKAYDIYGLSEIAGPGVGYECECQNGTHLNEDHFFPEIIDPHTLQPVEPGQTGELVFTHLTKEGMPLLRYRTKD
;
A
#
# COMPACT_ATOMS: atom_id res chain seq x y z
N SER A 1 5.19 -3.68 -8.23
CA SER A 1 5.29 -2.78 -9.40
C SER A 1 3.93 -2.44 -10.00
N ARG A 2 3.04 -3.40 -10.34
CA ARG A 2 1.73 -3.12 -10.98
C ARG A 2 0.89 -2.11 -10.19
N ALA A 3 0.80 -2.24 -8.87
CA ALA A 3 0.11 -1.30 -8.01
C ALA A 3 0.59 0.14 -8.25
N PHE A 4 1.89 0.34 -8.26
CA PHE A 4 2.48 1.68 -8.41
C PHE A 4 2.25 2.28 -9.80
N THR A 5 2.31 1.46 -10.86
CA THR A 5 1.95 1.95 -12.20
C THR A 5 0.45 2.27 -12.30
N ALA A 6 -0.41 1.55 -11.61
CA ALA A 6 -1.85 1.87 -11.51
C ALA A 6 -2.13 3.19 -10.78
N TYR A 7 -1.20 3.65 -9.93
CA TYR A 7 -1.25 4.97 -9.27
C TYR A 7 -0.64 6.09 -10.10
N GLY A 8 -0.23 5.80 -11.34
CA GLY A 8 0.46 6.75 -12.20
C GLY A 8 1.92 7.02 -11.80
N ALA A 9 2.50 6.17 -10.94
CA ALA A 9 3.92 6.30 -10.59
C ALA A 9 4.83 5.64 -11.65
N GLY A 10 6.02 6.17 -11.81
CA GLY A 10 6.98 5.74 -12.82
C GLY A 10 8.43 6.09 -12.48
N ARG A 11 9.27 6.01 -13.48
CA ARG A 11 10.72 6.12 -13.35
C ARG A 11 11.23 7.43 -12.70
N SER A 12 10.50 8.52 -12.84
CA SER A 12 10.88 9.82 -12.28
C SER A 12 10.48 9.99 -10.82
N ASP A 13 9.80 9.01 -10.24
CA ASP A 13 9.28 9.10 -8.89
C ASP A 13 10.30 8.71 -7.82
N ILE A 14 10.15 9.31 -6.65
CA ILE A 14 10.94 9.02 -5.45
C ILE A 14 9.99 8.53 -4.36
N PHE A 15 10.17 7.29 -3.98
CA PHE A 15 9.33 6.61 -2.99
C PHE A 15 9.92 6.75 -1.59
N GLN A 16 9.17 7.34 -0.68
CA GLN A 16 9.44 7.29 0.76
C GLN A 16 8.82 6.01 1.32
N VAL A 17 9.64 4.99 1.58
CA VAL A 17 9.16 3.72 2.13
C VAL A 17 9.27 3.74 3.65
N SER A 18 8.15 4.04 4.29
CA SER A 18 8.01 4.19 5.74
C SER A 18 7.33 2.98 6.40
N TYR A 19 7.24 1.86 5.69
CA TYR A 19 6.95 0.55 6.26
C TYR A 19 8.19 -0.04 6.93
N GLY A 20 8.00 -0.87 7.94
CA GLY A 20 9.09 -1.59 8.59
C GLY A 20 9.87 -2.49 7.63
N TYR A 21 11.20 -2.48 7.76
CA TYR A 21 12.09 -3.46 7.12
C TYR A 21 12.46 -4.54 8.14
N GLY A 22 12.66 -5.76 7.70
CA GLY A 22 12.97 -6.90 8.58
C GLY A 22 12.03 -8.07 8.32
N LEU A 23 11.45 -8.67 9.35
CA LEU A 23 10.52 -9.80 9.24
C LEU A 23 9.08 -9.39 8.82
N PHE A 24 8.95 -8.24 8.21
CA PHE A 24 7.72 -7.72 7.64
C PHE A 24 7.93 -7.46 6.15
N THR A 25 7.08 -8.03 5.30
CA THR A 25 7.26 -8.00 3.85
C THR A 25 6.90 -6.65 3.21
N GLY A 26 6.17 -5.79 3.91
CA GLY A 26 5.64 -4.53 3.37
C GLY A 26 6.74 -3.57 2.89
N GLY A 27 7.76 -3.32 3.73
CA GLY A 27 8.86 -2.42 3.37
C GLY A 27 9.67 -2.91 2.18
N LEU A 28 10.13 -4.17 2.23
CA LEU A 28 10.92 -4.79 1.15
C LEU A 28 10.11 -4.89 -0.15
N GLY A 29 8.83 -5.28 -0.08
CA GLY A 29 7.97 -5.41 -1.25
C GLY A 29 7.68 -4.06 -1.92
N ALA A 30 7.44 -3.00 -1.14
CA ALA A 30 7.26 -1.65 -1.66
C ALA A 30 8.56 -1.13 -2.31
N HIS A 31 9.69 -1.32 -1.65
CA HIS A 31 11.01 -0.92 -2.16
C HIS A 31 11.32 -1.61 -3.50
N ALA A 32 11.30 -2.95 -3.54
CA ALA A 32 11.53 -3.70 -4.76
C ALA A 32 10.51 -3.35 -5.87
N GLY A 33 9.26 -3.07 -5.49
CA GLY A 33 8.23 -2.60 -6.43
C GLY A 33 8.58 -1.26 -7.08
N ALA A 34 9.14 -0.31 -6.31
CA ALA A 34 9.61 0.98 -6.81
C ALA A 34 10.83 0.82 -7.73
N GLU A 35 11.83 0.06 -7.32
CA GLU A 35 13.02 -0.23 -8.15
C GLU A 35 12.63 -0.89 -9.48
N ASN A 36 11.68 -1.83 -9.46
CA ASN A 36 11.25 -2.57 -10.65
C ASN A 36 10.53 -1.70 -11.70
N ILE A 37 9.97 -0.56 -11.32
CA ILE A 37 9.43 0.43 -12.28
C ILE A 37 10.48 1.50 -12.64
N GLY A 38 11.72 1.35 -12.16
CA GLY A 38 12.83 2.28 -12.39
C GLY A 38 12.81 3.55 -11.54
N ALA A 39 11.96 3.60 -10.52
CA ALA A 39 11.92 4.69 -9.55
C ALA A 39 13.02 4.56 -8.48
N SER A 40 13.23 5.62 -7.72
CA SER A 40 14.13 5.60 -6.57
C SER A 40 13.37 5.29 -5.28
N GLY A 41 13.93 4.45 -4.40
CA GLY A 41 13.36 4.14 -3.10
C GLY A 41 14.23 4.67 -1.96
N ILE A 42 13.61 5.40 -1.01
CA ILE A 42 14.24 5.82 0.24
C ILE A 42 13.82 4.81 1.32
N PRO A 43 14.70 3.93 1.80
CA PRO A 43 14.38 2.86 2.75
C PRO A 43 14.33 3.39 4.19
N MET A 44 13.36 4.25 4.46
CA MET A 44 13.31 4.98 5.73
C MET A 44 12.92 4.10 6.92
N SER A 45 12.13 3.04 6.68
CA SER A 45 11.52 2.22 7.73
C SER A 45 10.51 3.01 8.57
N SER A 46 9.97 2.41 9.61
CA SER A 46 9.01 3.05 10.51
C SER A 46 9.70 3.89 11.60
N GLY A 47 9.00 4.86 12.15
CA GLY A 47 9.49 5.73 13.24
C GLY A 47 10.40 6.87 12.77
N ASN A 48 11.03 7.55 13.72
CA ASN A 48 11.95 8.68 13.51
C ASN A 48 11.33 9.78 12.62
N THR A 49 10.20 10.30 13.05
CA THR A 49 9.33 11.19 12.27
C THR A 49 10.04 12.46 11.77
N GLU A 50 10.87 13.10 12.60
CA GLU A 50 11.63 14.28 12.18
C GLU A 50 12.54 13.97 10.98
N LYS A 51 13.24 12.84 11.02
CA LYS A 51 14.10 12.40 9.92
C LYS A 51 13.29 12.00 8.69
N GLN A 52 12.09 11.40 8.89
CA GLN A 52 11.15 11.13 7.79
C GLN A 52 10.83 12.41 7.02
N ILE A 53 10.46 13.46 7.74
CA ILE A 53 10.08 14.75 7.17
C ILE A 53 11.27 15.42 6.47
N THR A 54 12.42 15.47 7.13
CA THR A 54 13.66 16.05 6.57
C THR A 54 14.05 15.37 5.25
N LEU A 55 14.07 14.02 5.23
CA LEU A 55 14.45 13.29 4.01
C LEU A 55 13.38 13.39 2.92
N MET A 56 12.11 13.44 3.30
CA MET A 56 11.00 13.64 2.36
C MET A 56 11.10 14.99 1.66
N HIS A 57 11.45 16.04 2.41
CA HIS A 57 11.71 17.38 1.89
C HIS A 57 12.98 17.40 1.02
N ASP A 58 14.14 17.01 1.55
CA ASP A 58 15.44 17.14 0.90
C ASP A 58 15.57 16.32 -0.39
N PHE A 59 15.01 15.11 -0.42
CA PHE A 59 14.99 14.27 -1.63
C PHE A 59 13.79 14.55 -2.54
N GLY A 60 12.82 15.32 -2.09
CA GLY A 60 11.61 15.63 -2.87
C GLY A 60 10.79 14.38 -3.16
N SER A 61 10.49 13.57 -2.12
CA SER A 61 9.70 12.37 -2.25
C SER A 61 8.34 12.64 -2.88
N THR A 62 7.95 11.83 -3.87
CA THR A 62 6.70 12.00 -4.62
C THR A 62 5.63 10.98 -4.27
N VAL A 63 6.03 9.82 -3.73
CA VAL A 63 5.13 8.75 -3.31
C VAL A 63 5.45 8.33 -1.88
N LEU A 64 4.45 8.32 -1.01
CA LEU A 64 4.56 7.86 0.38
C LEU A 64 3.99 6.44 0.51
N CYS A 65 4.76 5.53 1.10
CA CYS A 65 4.32 4.16 1.41
C CYS A 65 4.36 3.95 2.93
N CYS A 66 3.21 3.88 3.59
CA CYS A 66 3.10 3.64 5.03
C CYS A 66 1.70 3.16 5.40
N THR A 67 1.45 2.93 6.71
CA THR A 67 0.10 2.68 7.17
C THR A 67 -0.74 3.97 7.12
N PRO A 68 -2.07 3.88 6.92
CA PRO A 68 -2.94 5.06 6.88
C PRO A 68 -2.88 5.91 8.15
N SER A 69 -2.83 5.28 9.32
CA SER A 69 -2.69 6.01 10.60
C SER A 69 -1.39 6.79 10.70
N TYR A 70 -0.29 6.21 10.18
CA TYR A 70 1.00 6.90 10.16
C TYR A 70 1.02 8.05 9.15
N ALA A 71 0.30 7.93 8.04
CA ALA A 71 0.14 9.03 7.08
C ALA A 71 -0.54 10.25 7.71
N LEU A 72 -1.59 10.05 8.50
CA LEU A 72 -2.23 11.14 9.26
C LEU A 72 -1.28 11.77 10.28
N TYR A 73 -0.54 10.94 11.01
CA TYR A 73 0.45 11.42 11.95
C TYR A 73 1.56 12.24 11.27
N LEU A 74 2.07 11.76 10.14
CA LEU A 74 3.06 12.50 9.33
C LEU A 74 2.50 13.82 8.81
N ALA A 75 1.24 13.84 8.39
CA ALA A 75 0.60 15.06 7.92
C ALA A 75 0.58 16.15 8.98
N ASP A 76 0.23 15.81 10.22
CA ASP A 76 0.25 16.73 11.34
C ASP A 76 1.68 17.16 11.69
N ALA A 77 2.63 16.22 11.72
CA ALA A 77 4.03 16.52 11.99
C ALA A 77 4.71 17.37 10.89
N ILE A 78 4.31 17.24 9.62
CA ILE A 78 4.76 18.12 8.54
C ILE A 78 4.31 19.56 8.80
N ASN A 79 3.06 19.77 9.22
CA ASN A 79 2.55 21.12 9.54
C ASN A 79 3.34 21.77 10.70
N ASP A 80 3.81 20.96 11.65
CA ASP A 80 4.58 21.43 12.81
C ASP A 80 6.09 21.52 12.54
N SER A 81 6.58 21.02 11.41
CA SER A 81 8.01 20.89 11.12
C SER A 81 8.75 22.21 10.83
N GLY A 82 7.99 23.27 10.49
CA GLY A 82 8.56 24.54 10.03
C GLY A 82 8.95 24.60 8.55
N PHE A 83 8.90 23.49 7.82
CA PHE A 83 9.07 23.49 6.35
C PHE A 83 7.78 24.00 5.68
N PRO A 84 7.88 24.91 4.67
CA PRO A 84 6.74 25.32 3.88
C PRO A 84 6.09 24.11 3.18
N ARG A 85 4.77 24.02 3.27
CA ARG A 85 4.00 22.88 2.72
C ARG A 85 4.23 22.70 1.21
N GLU A 86 4.37 23.77 0.48
CA GLU A 86 4.61 23.85 -0.96
C GLU A 86 5.97 23.29 -1.41
N GLU A 87 6.90 23.10 -0.50
CA GLU A 87 8.21 22.50 -0.79
C GLU A 87 8.17 20.97 -0.86
N PHE A 88 7.14 20.35 -0.25
CA PHE A 88 6.91 18.91 -0.37
C PHE A 88 6.32 18.55 -1.73
N LYS A 89 6.85 17.51 -2.37
CA LYS A 89 6.48 17.09 -3.72
C LYS A 89 5.59 15.84 -3.77
N LEU A 90 5.05 15.44 -2.64
CA LEU A 90 4.14 14.30 -2.58
C LEU A 90 2.94 14.50 -3.51
N LYS A 91 2.61 13.49 -4.31
CA LYS A 91 1.45 13.45 -5.21
C LYS A 91 0.55 12.25 -4.96
N ALA A 92 1.10 11.16 -4.42
CA ALA A 92 0.37 9.93 -4.18
C ALA A 92 0.87 9.22 -2.91
N GLY A 93 0.03 8.37 -2.35
CA GLY A 93 0.40 7.47 -1.28
C GLY A 93 -0.17 6.08 -1.50
N ALA A 94 0.61 5.05 -1.15
CA ALA A 94 0.20 3.65 -1.11
C ALA A 94 0.06 3.23 0.35
N PHE A 95 -1.18 3.09 0.80
CA PHE A 95 -1.53 2.86 2.20
C PHE A 95 -2.16 1.49 2.40
N GLY A 96 -1.78 0.79 3.45
CA GLY A 96 -2.30 -0.53 3.76
C GLY A 96 -1.70 -1.09 5.04
N ALA A 97 -1.77 -2.40 5.22
CA ALA A 97 -1.36 -3.14 6.40
C ALA A 97 -2.25 -2.91 7.64
N GLU A 98 -3.28 -2.09 7.53
CA GLU A 98 -4.34 -1.93 8.52
C GLU A 98 -5.64 -1.54 7.80
N PRO A 99 -6.81 -1.87 8.36
CA PRO A 99 -8.08 -1.42 7.79
C PRO A 99 -8.24 0.09 7.93
N TRP A 100 -8.80 0.73 6.92
CA TRP A 100 -9.07 2.16 6.92
C TRP A 100 -10.36 2.51 6.17
N THR A 101 -10.85 3.73 6.35
CA THR A 101 -12.16 4.15 5.87
C THR A 101 -12.06 5.25 4.83
N GLU A 102 -13.14 5.46 4.08
CA GLU A 102 -13.24 6.60 3.15
C GLU A 102 -13.13 7.96 3.84
N SER A 103 -13.53 8.07 5.11
CA SER A 103 -13.30 9.29 5.89
C SER A 103 -11.80 9.52 6.11
N MET A 104 -11.09 8.47 6.48
CA MET A 104 -9.64 8.51 6.68
C MET A 104 -8.89 8.83 5.40
N ARG A 105 -9.35 8.30 4.25
CA ARG A 105 -8.85 8.64 2.92
C ARG A 105 -8.95 10.14 2.65
N LYS A 106 -10.13 10.71 2.85
CA LYS A 106 -10.37 12.14 2.64
C LYS A 106 -9.51 13.02 3.53
N ASP A 107 -9.32 12.61 4.79
CA ASP A 107 -8.47 13.33 5.72
C ASP A 107 -7.00 13.30 5.27
N ILE A 108 -6.48 12.14 4.86
CA ILE A 108 -5.12 12.00 4.31
C ILE A 108 -4.95 12.86 3.05
N GLU A 109 -5.86 12.72 2.09
CA GLU A 109 -5.81 13.47 0.83
C GLU A 109 -5.86 14.99 1.06
N THR A 110 -6.72 15.44 1.99
CA THR A 110 -6.83 16.86 2.32
C THR A 110 -5.59 17.39 3.01
N LYS A 111 -5.10 16.68 4.03
CA LYS A 111 -3.94 17.12 4.83
C LYS A 111 -2.63 17.07 4.06
N LEU A 112 -2.41 16.03 3.26
CA LEU A 112 -1.18 15.85 2.49
C LEU A 112 -1.25 16.41 1.05
N GLY A 113 -2.45 16.76 0.55
CA GLY A 113 -2.63 17.24 -0.82
C GLY A 113 -2.26 16.20 -1.89
N ILE A 114 -2.53 14.92 -1.62
CA ILE A 114 -2.15 13.78 -2.46
C ILE A 114 -3.37 12.95 -2.85
N LYS A 115 -3.16 11.95 -3.71
CA LYS A 115 -4.10 10.84 -3.88
C LYS A 115 -3.70 9.67 -3.00
N ALA A 116 -4.66 9.11 -2.26
CA ALA A 116 -4.47 8.04 -1.29
C ALA A 116 -5.04 6.72 -1.83
N TYR A 117 -4.17 5.77 -2.16
CA TYR A 117 -4.54 4.48 -2.73
C TYR A 117 -4.38 3.34 -1.74
N ASP A 118 -5.34 2.43 -1.72
CA ASP A 118 -5.26 1.22 -0.94
C ASP A 118 -4.35 0.18 -1.61
N ILE A 119 -3.55 -0.49 -0.78
CA ILE A 119 -2.73 -1.62 -1.17
C ILE A 119 -2.94 -2.77 -0.19
N TYR A 120 -3.50 -3.85 -0.67
CA TYR A 120 -3.79 -5.04 0.11
C TYR A 120 -2.72 -6.10 -0.07
N GLY A 121 -2.41 -6.81 0.99
CA GLY A 121 -1.53 -7.95 0.96
C GLY A 121 -1.32 -8.58 2.33
N LEU A 122 -0.80 -9.78 2.33
CA LEU A 122 -0.44 -10.52 3.53
C LEU A 122 0.81 -11.36 3.26
N SER A 123 1.62 -11.55 4.31
CA SER A 123 2.92 -12.25 4.21
C SER A 123 2.78 -13.69 3.76
N GLU A 124 1.70 -14.37 4.17
CA GLU A 124 1.39 -15.76 3.84
C GLU A 124 1.20 -15.94 2.34
N ILE A 125 0.60 -14.96 1.70
CA ILE A 125 0.34 -15.02 0.25
C ILE A 125 1.56 -14.53 -0.52
N ALA A 126 1.83 -13.23 -0.54
CA ALA A 126 2.99 -12.71 -1.29
C ALA A 126 3.48 -11.33 -0.79
N GLY A 127 2.99 -10.88 0.36
CA GLY A 127 3.29 -9.55 0.87
C GLY A 127 2.42 -8.45 0.23
N PRO A 128 2.90 -7.21 0.09
CA PRO A 128 2.09 -6.11 -0.39
C PRO A 128 1.83 -6.22 -1.91
N GLY A 129 0.64 -5.76 -2.33
CA GLY A 129 0.28 -5.70 -3.75
C GLY A 129 -0.30 -6.99 -4.31
N VAL A 130 -0.85 -7.87 -3.47
CA VAL A 130 -1.77 -8.93 -3.89
C VAL A 130 -3.01 -8.31 -4.50
N GLY A 131 -3.52 -7.27 -3.84
CA GLY A 131 -4.57 -6.39 -4.33
C GLY A 131 -4.15 -4.91 -4.26
N TYR A 132 -4.74 -4.06 -5.11
CA TYR A 132 -4.45 -2.64 -5.15
C TYR A 132 -5.56 -1.87 -5.87
N GLU A 133 -5.73 -0.63 -5.51
CA GLU A 133 -6.59 0.30 -6.24
C GLU A 133 -5.93 0.84 -7.52
N CYS A 134 -6.71 1.45 -8.37
CA CYS A 134 -6.27 2.29 -9.48
C CYS A 134 -6.76 3.73 -9.27
N GLU A 135 -6.56 4.58 -10.27
CA GLU A 135 -6.97 6.00 -10.23
C GLU A 135 -8.47 6.22 -9.93
N CYS A 136 -9.31 5.21 -10.20
CA CYS A 136 -10.75 5.29 -9.92
C CYS A 136 -11.09 5.22 -8.42
N GLN A 137 -10.21 4.71 -7.57
CA GLN A 137 -10.41 4.54 -6.12
C GLN A 137 -11.76 3.86 -5.78
N ASN A 138 -12.17 2.89 -6.59
CA ASN A 138 -13.46 2.20 -6.48
C ASN A 138 -13.28 0.68 -6.56
N GLY A 139 -12.83 0.11 -5.46
CA GLY A 139 -12.55 -1.32 -5.33
C GLY A 139 -11.11 -1.71 -5.69
N THR A 140 -10.76 -2.92 -5.35
CA THR A 140 -9.41 -3.48 -5.42
C THR A 140 -9.27 -4.43 -6.60
N HIS A 141 -8.27 -4.17 -7.44
CA HIS A 141 -7.83 -5.13 -8.47
C HIS A 141 -7.00 -6.22 -7.82
N LEU A 142 -7.25 -7.48 -8.17
CA LEU A 142 -6.45 -8.62 -7.74
C LEU A 142 -5.56 -9.10 -8.90
N ASN A 143 -4.36 -9.60 -8.57
CA ASN A 143 -3.43 -10.17 -9.56
C ASN A 143 -3.81 -11.63 -9.85
N GLU A 144 -4.86 -11.85 -10.65
CA GLU A 144 -5.44 -13.18 -10.93
C GLU A 144 -4.52 -14.10 -11.72
N ASP A 145 -3.46 -13.60 -12.33
CA ASP A 145 -2.40 -14.41 -12.95
C ASP A 145 -1.45 -15.05 -11.91
N HIS A 146 -1.45 -14.54 -10.69
CA HIS A 146 -0.66 -15.08 -9.57
C HIS A 146 -1.52 -15.75 -8.50
N PHE A 147 -2.77 -15.32 -8.36
CA PHE A 147 -3.66 -15.76 -7.29
C PHE A 147 -5.05 -16.05 -7.87
N PHE A 148 -5.64 -17.16 -7.47
CA PHE A 148 -7.06 -17.41 -7.72
C PHE A 148 -7.86 -16.99 -6.47
N PRO A 149 -8.64 -15.90 -6.55
CA PRO A 149 -9.46 -15.43 -5.46
C PRO A 149 -10.82 -16.13 -5.43
N GLU A 150 -11.32 -16.41 -4.24
CA GLU A 150 -12.69 -16.85 -3.99
C GLU A 150 -13.27 -16.00 -2.87
N ILE A 151 -14.55 -15.68 -2.94
CA ILE A 151 -15.30 -15.11 -1.82
C ILE A 151 -16.25 -16.17 -1.33
N ILE A 152 -16.13 -16.57 -0.07
CA ILE A 152 -16.91 -17.65 0.51
C ILE A 152 -17.71 -17.20 1.73
N ASP A 153 -18.84 -17.87 1.97
CA ASP A 153 -19.52 -17.78 3.26
C ASP A 153 -18.64 -18.47 4.33
N PRO A 154 -18.27 -17.79 5.43
CA PRO A 154 -17.35 -18.33 6.43
C PRO A 154 -17.89 -19.51 7.22
N HIS A 155 -19.22 -19.75 7.20
CA HIS A 155 -19.90 -20.85 7.92
C HIS A 155 -20.11 -22.06 7.03
N THR A 156 -20.64 -21.84 5.81
CA THR A 156 -20.95 -22.94 4.87
C THR A 156 -19.74 -23.33 4.03
N LEU A 157 -18.74 -22.47 3.91
CA LEU A 157 -17.52 -22.62 3.08
C LEU A 157 -17.84 -22.71 1.58
N GLN A 158 -19.04 -22.30 1.18
CA GLN A 158 -19.44 -22.27 -0.22
C GLN A 158 -19.19 -20.86 -0.80
N PRO A 159 -18.88 -20.76 -2.10
CA PRO A 159 -18.80 -19.47 -2.77
C PRO A 159 -20.11 -18.68 -2.61
N VAL A 160 -19.99 -17.37 -2.43
CA VAL A 160 -21.14 -16.47 -2.40
C VAL A 160 -21.44 -15.92 -3.81
N GLU A 161 -22.65 -15.47 -4.02
CA GLU A 161 -23.02 -14.81 -5.29
C GLU A 161 -22.32 -13.45 -5.44
N PRO A 162 -22.02 -13.02 -6.68
CA PRO A 162 -21.43 -11.70 -6.93
C PRO A 162 -22.22 -10.56 -6.25
N GLY A 163 -21.50 -9.69 -5.57
CA GLY A 163 -22.08 -8.57 -4.81
C GLY A 163 -22.45 -8.88 -3.36
N GLN A 164 -22.29 -10.11 -2.92
CA GLN A 164 -22.46 -10.48 -1.51
C GLN A 164 -21.12 -10.39 -0.77
N THR A 165 -21.20 -10.08 0.52
CA THR A 165 -20.05 -10.06 1.42
C THR A 165 -19.69 -11.47 1.86
N GLY A 166 -18.40 -11.79 1.90
CA GLY A 166 -17.89 -13.08 2.37
C GLY A 166 -16.42 -12.98 2.74
N GLU A 167 -15.83 -14.08 3.18
CA GLU A 167 -14.42 -14.21 3.50
C GLU A 167 -13.59 -14.38 2.22
N LEU A 168 -12.50 -13.63 2.10
CA LEU A 168 -11.58 -13.76 0.98
C LEU A 168 -10.67 -14.97 1.16
N VAL A 169 -10.56 -15.76 0.10
CA VAL A 169 -9.74 -16.98 0.05
C VAL A 169 -8.83 -16.90 -1.17
N PHE A 170 -7.57 -17.31 -1.00
CA PHE A 170 -6.61 -17.33 -2.11
C PHE A 170 -6.03 -18.72 -2.35
N THR A 171 -5.85 -19.05 -3.62
CA THR A 171 -5.00 -20.13 -4.07
C THR A 171 -3.83 -19.57 -4.87
N HIS A 172 -2.59 -19.96 -4.52
CA HIS A 172 -1.42 -19.59 -5.31
C HIS A 172 -1.40 -20.32 -6.66
N LEU A 173 -1.08 -19.58 -7.73
CA LEU A 173 -0.89 -20.13 -9.06
C LEU A 173 0.57 -20.23 -9.46
N THR A 174 1.44 -19.37 -8.95
CA THR A 174 2.84 -19.21 -9.40
C THR A 174 3.89 -19.37 -8.31
N LYS A 175 3.49 -19.45 -7.04
CA LYS A 175 4.43 -19.56 -5.92
C LYS A 175 4.87 -21.00 -5.72
N GLU A 176 6.14 -21.30 -5.97
CA GLU A 176 6.72 -22.65 -5.84
C GLU A 176 7.04 -22.99 -4.38
N GLY A 177 7.61 -22.02 -3.64
CA GLY A 177 7.93 -22.17 -2.22
C GLY A 177 6.69 -21.97 -1.35
N MET A 178 6.26 -23.00 -0.62
CA MET A 178 5.09 -22.98 0.25
C MET A 178 3.82 -22.52 -0.50
N PRO A 179 3.39 -23.23 -1.55
CA PRO A 179 2.14 -22.92 -2.24
C PRO A 179 0.97 -23.19 -1.30
N LEU A 180 0.07 -22.20 -1.18
CA LEU A 180 -1.16 -22.33 -0.40
C LEU A 180 -2.34 -22.56 -1.31
N LEU A 181 -3.15 -23.57 -1.01
CA LEU A 181 -4.39 -23.86 -1.71
C LEU A 181 -5.56 -23.50 -0.81
N ARG A 182 -6.49 -22.71 -1.34
CA ARG A 182 -7.68 -22.22 -0.64
C ARG A 182 -7.38 -21.69 0.76
N TYR A 183 -6.37 -20.82 0.84
CA TYR A 183 -5.97 -20.19 2.10
C TYR A 183 -7.02 -19.17 2.53
N ARG A 184 -7.60 -19.37 3.70
CA ARG A 184 -8.61 -18.49 4.30
C ARG A 184 -7.91 -17.31 4.98
N THR A 185 -8.11 -16.11 4.46
CA THR A 185 -7.45 -14.90 4.99
C THR A 185 -8.02 -14.43 6.32
N LYS A 186 -9.31 -14.68 6.55
CA LYS A 186 -10.13 -14.13 7.63
C LYS A 186 -10.47 -12.64 7.46
N ASP A 187 -10.20 -12.09 6.29
CA ASP A 187 -10.60 -10.74 5.89
C ASP A 187 -11.97 -10.73 5.24
#